data_4cbae85e527b55717f351d719e6adffa
#
_entry.id   4cbae85e527b55717f351d719e6adffa
#
_cell.length_a   1.000
_cell.length_b   1.000
_cell.length_c   1.000
_cell.angle_alpha   90.00
_cell.angle_beta   90.00
_cell.angle_gamma   90.00
#
_symmetry.space_group_name_H-M   'P 1'
#
loop_
_entity.id
_entity.type
_entity.pdbx_description
1 polymer ?
#
loop_
_entity_poly.entity_id
_entity_poly.type
_entity_poly.pdbx_seq_one_letter_code
_entity_poly.pdbx_strand_id
1 'polypeptide(L)'
;MNGEVIIKAVRPDDAEELLEIYAPYVLKTAITFEYQVPTAEEFHARISDTLKKYAYIKAVLDGETVGYAYVGTFHDRPAYDWAVETTVYVKENCRKCGVGKKLYTALEQCMKEQGILNMNACIAYADEDDGHLNSNSLDFHNHMGYRTVGRFYKCGYKFSRWYDMVWAEKIIGEHMENQPPVRTFFEALPDIRKKYNICL
;
A
#
# COMPACT_ATOMS: atom_id res chain seq x y z
N MET A 1 -15.81 -17.54 6.86
CA MET A 1 -14.80 -16.86 7.70
C MET A 1 -15.56 -15.83 8.54
N ASN A 2 -15.69 -16.05 9.85
CA ASN A 2 -16.48 -15.18 10.75
C ASN A 2 -15.58 -14.41 11.74
N GLY A 3 -14.26 -14.44 11.54
CA GLY A 3 -13.31 -13.77 12.41
C GLY A 3 -13.24 -12.25 12.19
N GLU A 4 -12.83 -11.55 13.23
CA GLU A 4 -12.52 -10.12 13.13
C GLU A 4 -11.11 -9.93 12.52
N VAL A 5 -10.99 -9.06 11.51
CA VAL A 5 -9.69 -8.67 10.95
C VAL A 5 -8.98 -7.73 11.94
N ILE A 6 -7.81 -8.13 12.40
CA ILE A 6 -6.95 -7.37 13.30
C ILE A 6 -5.80 -6.76 12.49
N ILE A 7 -5.54 -5.46 12.67
CA ILE A 7 -4.40 -4.78 12.06
C ILE A 7 -3.22 -4.82 13.02
N LYS A 8 -2.05 -5.26 12.51
CA LYS A 8 -0.79 -5.34 13.26
C LYS A 8 0.33 -4.63 12.51
N ALA A 9 1.33 -4.13 13.23
CA ALA A 9 2.58 -3.68 12.62
C ALA A 9 3.34 -4.88 12.03
N VAL A 10 3.96 -4.66 10.87
CA VAL A 10 4.87 -5.62 10.25
C VAL A 10 6.24 -5.51 10.90
N ARG A 11 6.93 -6.64 10.99
CA ARG A 11 8.34 -6.76 11.36
C ARG A 11 9.14 -7.27 10.17
N PRO A 12 10.43 -6.98 10.08
CA PRO A 12 11.26 -7.55 9.00
C PRO A 12 11.18 -9.08 8.91
N ASP A 13 11.08 -9.77 10.04
CA ASP A 13 10.94 -11.22 10.11
C ASP A 13 9.61 -11.76 9.52
N ASP A 14 8.64 -10.90 9.24
CA ASP A 14 7.40 -11.30 8.56
C ASP A 14 7.60 -11.44 7.03
N ALA A 15 8.80 -11.23 6.51
CA ALA A 15 9.10 -11.16 5.08
C ALA A 15 8.60 -12.37 4.28
N GLU A 16 8.85 -13.60 4.77
CA GLU A 16 8.42 -14.84 4.11
C GLU A 16 6.89 -14.91 4.00
N GLU A 17 6.19 -14.61 5.09
CA GLU A 17 4.73 -14.62 5.15
C GLU A 17 4.09 -13.59 4.19
N LEU A 18 4.67 -12.39 4.12
CA LEU A 18 4.19 -11.36 3.21
C LEU A 18 4.56 -11.65 1.76
N LEU A 19 5.70 -12.28 1.52
CA LEU A 19 6.13 -12.71 0.20
C LEU A 19 5.20 -13.77 -0.39
N GLU A 20 4.65 -14.68 0.42
CA GLU A 20 3.64 -15.64 -0.01
C GLU A 20 2.37 -14.94 -0.56
N ILE A 21 2.02 -13.78 0.00
CA ILE A 21 0.91 -12.96 -0.51
C ILE A 21 1.30 -12.27 -1.82
N TYR A 22 2.54 -11.79 -1.93
CA TYR A 22 3.03 -11.01 -3.08
C TYR A 22 3.33 -11.87 -4.31
N ALA A 23 3.91 -13.05 -4.12
CA ALA A 23 4.37 -13.91 -5.21
C ALA A 23 3.30 -14.19 -6.28
N PRO A 24 2.02 -14.50 -5.96
CA PRO A 24 0.99 -14.67 -6.97
C PRO A 24 0.75 -13.42 -7.83
N TYR A 25 0.89 -12.22 -7.27
CA TYR A 25 0.75 -10.97 -8.02
C TYR A 25 1.89 -10.79 -9.03
N VAL A 26 3.12 -11.15 -8.67
CA VAL A 26 4.26 -11.12 -9.58
C VAL A 26 4.08 -12.14 -10.70
N LEU A 27 3.72 -13.38 -10.36
CA LEU A 27 3.71 -14.50 -11.31
C LEU A 27 2.49 -14.52 -12.23
N LYS A 28 1.33 -14.03 -11.79
CA LYS A 28 0.05 -14.23 -12.47
C LYS A 28 -0.61 -12.95 -12.96
N THR A 29 -0.19 -11.78 -12.47
CA THR A 29 -0.88 -10.52 -12.75
C THR A 29 0.05 -9.43 -13.25
N ALA A 30 -0.52 -8.44 -13.92
CA ALA A 30 0.15 -7.19 -14.27
C ALA A 30 -0.10 -6.07 -13.24
N ILE A 31 -0.64 -6.40 -12.05
CA ILE A 31 -0.82 -5.44 -10.95
C ILE A 31 0.53 -4.91 -10.44
N THR A 32 1.57 -5.73 -10.50
CA THR A 32 2.96 -5.31 -10.34
C THR A 32 3.73 -5.60 -11.63
N PHE A 33 4.69 -4.73 -11.98
CA PHE A 33 5.54 -4.92 -13.15
C PHE A 33 6.86 -5.65 -12.83
N GLU A 34 7.01 -6.20 -11.64
CA GLU A 34 8.12 -7.12 -11.36
C GLU A 34 7.94 -8.42 -12.16
N TYR A 35 9.05 -8.91 -12.76
CA TYR A 35 9.08 -10.16 -13.53
C TYR A 35 9.43 -11.36 -12.67
N GLN A 36 10.19 -11.14 -11.59
CA GLN A 36 10.67 -12.19 -10.69
C GLN A 36 10.20 -11.91 -9.28
N VAL A 37 9.85 -12.98 -8.56
CA VAL A 37 9.56 -12.88 -7.14
C VAL A 37 10.86 -12.57 -6.41
N PRO A 38 10.93 -11.51 -5.60
CA PRO A 38 12.12 -11.22 -4.80
C PRO A 38 12.43 -12.36 -3.81
N THR A 39 13.68 -12.47 -3.41
CA THR A 39 14.05 -13.40 -2.32
C THR A 39 13.49 -12.92 -0.97
N ALA A 40 13.44 -13.83 0.02
CA ALA A 40 13.03 -13.46 1.38
C ALA A 40 13.96 -12.39 1.98
N GLU A 41 15.27 -12.47 1.70
CA GLU A 41 16.27 -11.50 2.15
C GLU A 41 16.05 -10.12 1.51
N GLU A 42 15.76 -10.07 0.21
CA GLU A 42 15.43 -8.81 -0.48
C GLU A 42 14.14 -8.20 0.08
N PHE A 43 13.13 -9.04 0.34
CA PHE A 43 11.86 -8.58 0.89
C PHE A 43 12.00 -8.08 2.33
N HIS A 44 12.78 -8.78 3.16
CA HIS A 44 13.18 -8.35 4.50
C HIS A 44 13.88 -6.97 4.47
N ALA A 45 14.80 -6.77 3.52
CA ALA A 45 15.49 -5.48 3.36
C ALA A 45 14.49 -4.36 2.99
N ARG A 46 13.56 -4.61 2.04
CA ARG A 46 12.50 -3.65 1.65
C ARG A 46 11.63 -3.25 2.86
N ILE A 47 11.21 -4.21 3.68
CA ILE A 47 10.44 -3.94 4.91
C ILE A 47 11.26 -3.11 5.88
N SER A 48 12.52 -3.50 6.12
CA SER A 48 13.42 -2.79 7.04
C SER A 48 13.65 -1.35 6.62
N ASP A 49 13.84 -1.10 5.32
CA ASP A 49 14.04 0.24 4.77
C ASP A 49 12.78 1.11 4.90
N THR A 50 11.62 0.56 4.59
CA THR A 50 10.34 1.26 4.76
C THR A 50 10.10 1.66 6.21
N LEU A 51 10.35 0.74 7.16
CA LEU A 51 10.12 0.97 8.59
C LEU A 51 11.05 2.02 9.21
N LYS A 52 12.14 2.42 8.56
CA LYS A 52 12.98 3.55 9.02
C LYS A 52 12.20 4.86 9.09
N LYS A 53 11.19 5.03 8.22
CA LYS A 53 10.41 6.27 8.14
C LYS A 53 8.90 6.04 8.26
N TYR A 54 8.37 5.02 7.58
CA TYR A 54 6.94 4.86 7.35
C TYR A 54 6.32 3.65 8.04
N ALA A 55 5.00 3.68 8.20
CA ALA A 55 4.24 2.54 8.66
C ALA A 55 4.22 1.42 7.62
N TYR A 56 4.36 0.19 8.10
CA TYR A 56 4.13 -1.05 7.37
C TYR A 56 3.22 -1.93 8.22
N ILE A 57 2.03 -2.25 7.73
CA ILE A 57 0.97 -2.92 8.50
C ILE A 57 0.45 -4.16 7.78
N LYS A 58 0.00 -5.15 8.56
CA LYS A 58 -0.62 -6.38 8.06
C LYS A 58 -1.99 -6.61 8.68
N ALA A 59 -2.87 -7.26 7.93
CA ALA A 59 -4.18 -7.71 8.38
C ALA A 59 -4.11 -9.19 8.74
N VAL A 60 -4.53 -9.53 9.94
CA VAL A 60 -4.60 -10.92 10.46
C VAL A 60 -6.06 -11.28 10.65
N LEU A 61 -6.48 -12.43 10.11
CA LEU A 61 -7.82 -13.00 10.23
C LEU A 61 -7.68 -14.45 10.69
N ASP A 62 -8.35 -14.81 11.79
CA ASP A 62 -8.30 -16.17 12.37
C ASP A 62 -6.86 -16.68 12.62
N GLY A 63 -5.93 -15.77 12.96
CA GLY A 63 -4.52 -16.08 13.20
C GLY A 63 -3.62 -16.10 11.97
N GLU A 64 -4.16 -15.99 10.76
CA GLU A 64 -3.44 -15.99 9.48
C GLU A 64 -3.30 -14.56 8.93
N THR A 65 -2.13 -14.19 8.39
CA THR A 65 -1.95 -12.95 7.64
C THR A 65 -2.61 -13.07 6.28
N VAL A 66 -3.58 -12.17 6.03
CA VAL A 66 -4.42 -12.19 4.81
C VAL A 66 -4.18 -10.99 3.89
N GLY A 67 -3.33 -10.06 4.28
CA GLY A 67 -2.98 -8.90 3.46
C GLY A 67 -2.07 -7.95 4.22
N TYR A 68 -1.49 -7.01 3.49
CA TYR A 68 -0.62 -5.98 4.05
C TYR A 68 -0.69 -4.69 3.25
N ALA A 69 -0.30 -3.59 3.87
CA ALA A 69 -0.21 -2.29 3.23
C ALA A 69 0.95 -1.48 3.82
N TYR A 70 1.55 -0.66 2.98
CA TYR A 70 2.63 0.23 3.36
C TYR A 70 2.65 1.47 2.46
N VAL A 71 3.54 2.40 2.77
CA VAL A 71 3.84 3.51 1.88
C VAL A 71 5.34 3.56 1.59
N GLY A 72 5.66 4.03 0.41
CA GLY A 72 7.01 4.40 0.00
C GLY A 72 7.13 5.91 -0.20
N THR A 73 8.37 6.38 -0.35
CA THR A 73 8.68 7.75 -0.74
C THR A 73 8.08 8.04 -2.12
N PHE A 74 7.36 9.15 -2.26
CA PHE A 74 6.83 9.57 -3.56
C PHE A 74 7.95 9.95 -4.52
N HIS A 75 8.92 10.76 -4.04
CA HIS A 75 10.16 11.13 -4.73
C HIS A 75 11.28 11.41 -3.72
N ASP A 76 12.54 11.16 -4.12
CA ASP A 76 13.73 11.24 -3.26
C ASP A 76 14.23 12.67 -2.95
N ARG A 77 13.35 13.68 -2.98
CA ARG A 77 13.72 15.07 -2.65
C ARG A 77 12.93 15.54 -1.44
N PRO A 78 13.56 16.25 -0.48
CA PRO A 78 12.92 16.67 0.76
C PRO A 78 11.62 17.48 0.59
N ALA A 79 11.48 18.21 -0.53
CA ALA A 79 10.25 18.94 -0.83
C ALA A 79 9.01 18.03 -1.01
N TYR A 80 9.21 16.72 -1.20
CA TYR A 80 8.14 15.72 -1.33
C TYR A 80 7.87 14.94 -0.03
N ASP A 81 8.47 15.32 1.10
CA ASP A 81 8.38 14.55 2.35
C ASP A 81 6.94 14.35 2.83
N TRP A 82 6.01 15.26 2.50
CA TRP A 82 4.59 15.17 2.88
C TRP A 82 3.74 14.35 1.91
N ALA A 83 4.34 13.79 0.87
CA ALA A 83 3.68 12.94 -0.12
C ALA A 83 4.27 11.52 -0.11
N VAL A 84 3.40 10.52 -0.22
CA VAL A 84 3.79 9.10 -0.23
C VAL A 84 3.11 8.35 -1.36
N GLU A 85 3.73 7.25 -1.79
CA GLU A 85 3.10 6.25 -2.66
C GLU A 85 2.57 5.09 -1.81
N THR A 86 1.31 4.72 -2.02
CA THR A 86 0.62 3.69 -1.24
C THR A 86 0.59 2.35 -1.96
N THR A 87 0.74 1.28 -1.21
CA THR A 87 0.70 -0.09 -1.71
C THR A 87 -0.16 -0.96 -0.82
N VAL A 88 -0.96 -1.86 -1.43
CA VAL A 88 -1.76 -2.87 -0.72
C VAL A 88 -1.80 -4.16 -1.51
N TYR A 89 -1.62 -5.28 -0.81
CA TYR A 89 -1.81 -6.63 -1.33
C TYR A 89 -2.67 -7.44 -0.37
N VAL A 90 -3.61 -8.22 -0.91
CA VAL A 90 -4.55 -9.05 -0.16
C VAL A 90 -4.56 -10.46 -0.76
N LYS A 91 -4.53 -11.50 0.05
CA LYS A 91 -4.68 -12.89 -0.42
C LYS A 91 -5.90 -13.01 -1.34
N GLU A 92 -5.77 -13.74 -2.43
CA GLU A 92 -6.79 -13.84 -3.48
C GLU A 92 -8.15 -14.31 -2.93
N ASN A 93 -8.13 -15.31 -2.05
CA ASN A 93 -9.33 -15.85 -1.39
C ASN A 93 -9.95 -14.92 -0.34
N CYS A 94 -9.26 -13.81 0.03
CA CYS A 94 -9.72 -12.81 1.00
C CYS A 94 -10.08 -11.47 0.33
N ARG A 95 -10.06 -11.41 -1.01
CA ARG A 95 -10.52 -10.23 -1.76
C ARG A 95 -12.02 -10.01 -1.58
N LYS A 96 -12.47 -8.74 -1.68
CA LYS A 96 -13.88 -8.33 -1.52
C LYS A 96 -14.51 -8.64 -0.15
N CYS A 97 -13.71 -9.03 0.85
CA CYS A 97 -14.13 -9.27 2.24
C CYS A 97 -13.85 -8.07 3.18
N GLY A 98 -13.56 -6.90 2.63
CA GLY A 98 -13.30 -5.68 3.41
C GLY A 98 -11.87 -5.54 3.97
N VAL A 99 -10.99 -6.54 3.78
CA VAL A 99 -9.59 -6.53 4.26
C VAL A 99 -8.82 -5.32 3.73
N GLY A 100 -8.87 -5.06 2.42
CA GLY A 100 -8.19 -3.91 1.80
C GLY A 100 -8.67 -2.58 2.36
N LYS A 101 -9.98 -2.43 2.59
CA LYS A 101 -10.55 -1.22 3.20
C LYS A 101 -10.04 -1.01 4.63
N LYS A 102 -9.99 -2.07 5.45
CA LYS A 102 -9.46 -1.98 6.82
C LYS A 102 -7.97 -1.60 6.82
N LEU A 103 -7.16 -2.21 5.95
CA LEU A 103 -5.74 -1.87 5.78
C LEU A 103 -5.56 -0.40 5.37
N TYR A 104 -6.26 0.07 4.35
CA TYR A 104 -6.13 1.45 3.88
C TYR A 104 -6.63 2.48 4.89
N THR A 105 -7.72 2.18 5.61
CA THR A 105 -8.19 3.04 6.70
C THR A 105 -7.14 3.17 7.81
N ALA A 106 -6.55 2.06 8.24
CA ALA A 106 -5.50 2.07 9.25
C ALA A 106 -4.21 2.76 8.76
N LEU A 107 -3.82 2.51 7.50
CA LEU A 107 -2.66 3.17 6.90
C LEU A 107 -2.85 4.70 6.83
N GLU A 108 -4.04 5.17 6.39
CA GLU A 108 -4.37 6.59 6.36
C GLU A 108 -4.30 7.22 7.76
N GLN A 109 -4.77 6.52 8.78
CA GLN A 109 -4.66 6.97 10.17
C GLN A 109 -3.20 7.11 10.60
N CYS A 110 -2.34 6.14 10.27
CA CYS A 110 -0.89 6.22 10.51
C CYS A 110 -0.28 7.43 9.80
N MET A 111 -0.62 7.63 8.52
CA MET A 111 -0.09 8.73 7.71
C MET A 111 -0.48 10.10 8.27
N LYS A 112 -1.73 10.28 8.71
CA LYS A 112 -2.18 11.51 9.36
C LYS A 112 -1.38 11.84 10.61
N GLU A 113 -1.10 10.86 11.46
CA GLU A 113 -0.31 11.08 12.68
C GLU A 113 1.17 11.31 12.38
N GLN A 114 1.69 10.80 11.27
CA GLN A 114 3.04 11.13 10.82
C GLN A 114 3.14 12.53 10.21
N GLY A 115 2.01 13.18 9.87
CA GLY A 115 1.98 14.49 9.22
C GLY A 115 2.06 14.43 7.69
N ILE A 116 1.77 13.26 7.08
CA ILE A 116 1.64 13.11 5.64
C ILE A 116 0.34 13.78 5.17
N LEU A 117 0.38 14.45 4.03
CA LEU A 117 -0.74 15.20 3.47
C LEU A 117 -1.30 14.56 2.20
N ASN A 118 -0.45 13.96 1.37
CA ASN A 118 -0.83 13.38 0.09
C ASN A 118 -0.51 11.90 0.05
N MET A 119 -1.53 11.09 -0.18
CA MET A 119 -1.39 9.65 -0.48
C MET A 119 -1.62 9.45 -1.97
N ASN A 120 -0.63 8.89 -2.66
CA ASN A 120 -0.68 8.64 -4.09
C ASN A 120 -0.67 7.15 -4.37
N ALA A 121 -1.31 6.71 -5.43
CA ALA A 121 -1.32 5.33 -5.87
C ALA A 121 -0.92 5.25 -7.34
N CYS A 122 0.08 4.42 -7.62
CA CYS A 122 0.50 4.04 -8.97
C CYS A 122 -0.19 2.74 -9.34
N ILE A 123 -1.11 2.77 -10.30
CA ILE A 123 -2.03 1.67 -10.59
C ILE A 123 -1.83 1.22 -12.02
N ALA A 124 -1.44 -0.04 -12.23
CA ALA A 124 -1.45 -0.65 -13.56
C ALA A 124 -2.89 -0.68 -14.10
N TYR A 125 -3.07 -0.34 -15.36
CA TYR A 125 -4.38 -0.16 -15.97
C TYR A 125 -4.44 -0.76 -17.38
N ALA A 126 -5.59 -1.35 -17.68
CA ALA A 126 -5.98 -1.77 -19.02
C ALA A 126 -7.46 -1.42 -19.22
N ASP A 127 -7.83 -1.04 -20.44
CA ASP A 127 -9.23 -0.70 -20.77
C ASP A 127 -10.14 -1.94 -20.71
N GLU A 128 -9.58 -3.14 -20.94
CA GLU A 128 -10.28 -4.42 -20.93
C GLU A 128 -9.57 -5.43 -20.00
N ASP A 129 -10.36 -6.29 -19.36
CA ASP A 129 -9.83 -7.43 -18.59
C ASP A 129 -9.18 -8.43 -19.56
N ASP A 130 -7.94 -8.79 -19.31
CA ASP A 130 -7.16 -9.73 -20.13
C ASP A 130 -6.76 -11.02 -19.37
N GLY A 131 -7.35 -11.22 -18.18
CA GLY A 131 -7.03 -12.32 -17.29
C GLY A 131 -5.80 -12.08 -16.41
N HIS A 132 -4.95 -11.09 -16.73
CA HIS A 132 -3.81 -10.67 -15.91
C HIS A 132 -4.06 -9.35 -15.17
N LEU A 133 -4.93 -8.50 -15.72
CA LEU A 133 -5.27 -7.19 -15.16
C LEU A 133 -6.73 -6.85 -15.43
N ASN A 134 -7.38 -6.23 -14.43
CA ASN A 134 -8.74 -5.71 -14.51
C ASN A 134 -8.84 -4.36 -13.77
N SER A 135 -10.01 -3.70 -13.79
CA SER A 135 -10.23 -2.40 -13.18
C SER A 135 -10.28 -2.41 -11.64
N ASN A 136 -10.31 -3.56 -11.00
CA ASN A 136 -10.57 -3.69 -9.54
C ASN A 136 -9.68 -2.78 -8.68
N SER A 137 -8.40 -2.57 -9.05
CA SER A 137 -7.49 -1.74 -8.27
C SER A 137 -7.88 -0.26 -8.35
N LEU A 138 -8.18 0.25 -9.55
CA LEU A 138 -8.62 1.63 -9.73
C LEU A 138 -9.98 1.87 -9.06
N ASP A 139 -10.93 0.95 -9.22
CA ASP A 139 -12.25 1.02 -8.60
C ASP A 139 -12.15 1.02 -7.07
N PHE A 140 -11.25 0.20 -6.51
CA PHE A 140 -10.97 0.19 -5.08
C PHE A 140 -10.44 1.55 -4.60
N HIS A 141 -9.47 2.14 -5.28
CA HIS A 141 -8.91 3.43 -4.90
C HIS A 141 -9.95 4.55 -5.02
N ASN A 142 -10.76 4.56 -6.08
CA ASN A 142 -11.87 5.49 -6.22
C ASN A 142 -12.87 5.37 -5.05
N HIS A 143 -13.21 4.13 -4.64
CA HIS A 143 -14.07 3.87 -3.49
C HIS A 143 -13.44 4.34 -2.16
N MET A 144 -12.12 4.30 -2.05
CA MET A 144 -11.37 4.81 -0.89
C MET A 144 -11.18 6.34 -0.91
N GLY A 145 -11.73 7.04 -1.91
CA GLY A 145 -11.73 8.49 -2.02
C GLY A 145 -10.51 9.07 -2.75
N TYR A 146 -9.76 8.24 -3.48
CA TYR A 146 -8.75 8.72 -4.40
C TYR A 146 -9.40 9.27 -5.67
N ARG A 147 -8.76 10.24 -6.31
CA ARG A 147 -9.13 10.76 -7.63
C ARG A 147 -8.01 10.52 -8.64
N THR A 148 -8.34 10.13 -9.84
CA THR A 148 -7.37 10.02 -10.94
C THR A 148 -6.78 11.39 -11.27
N VAL A 149 -5.46 11.47 -11.37
CA VAL A 149 -4.72 12.70 -11.73
C VAL A 149 -4.03 12.59 -13.08
N GLY A 150 -3.79 11.40 -13.59
CA GLY A 150 -3.20 11.20 -14.91
C GLY A 150 -3.11 9.74 -15.32
N ARG A 151 -2.91 9.51 -16.64
CA ARG A 151 -2.70 8.20 -17.25
C ARG A 151 -1.47 8.26 -18.16
N PHE A 152 -0.59 7.31 -17.99
CA PHE A 152 0.55 7.07 -18.89
C PHE A 152 0.24 5.86 -19.76
N TYR A 153 0.27 6.06 -21.06
CA TYR A 153 -0.10 5.02 -22.03
C TYR A 153 1.06 4.11 -22.34
N LYS A 154 0.84 2.80 -22.31
CA LYS A 154 1.79 1.75 -22.74
C LYS A 154 3.18 1.92 -22.11
N CYS A 155 3.24 2.24 -20.82
CA CYS A 155 4.49 2.49 -20.09
C CYS A 155 5.03 1.24 -19.39
N GLY A 156 4.23 0.18 -19.20
CA GLY A 156 4.66 -1.10 -18.63
C GLY A 156 4.48 -2.25 -19.62
N TYR A 157 5.44 -3.20 -19.66
CA TYR A 157 5.37 -4.37 -20.54
C TYR A 157 5.45 -5.64 -19.69
N LYS A 158 4.46 -6.54 -19.79
CA LYS A 158 4.44 -7.83 -19.09
C LYS A 158 3.50 -8.80 -19.80
N PHE A 159 3.73 -10.10 -19.72
CA PHE A 159 2.92 -11.13 -20.41
C PHE A 159 2.74 -10.85 -21.91
N SER A 160 3.82 -10.40 -22.57
CA SER A 160 3.83 -10.04 -24.00
C SER A 160 2.82 -8.95 -24.41
N ARG A 161 2.41 -8.10 -23.45
CA ARG A 161 1.46 -7.00 -23.62
C ARG A 161 1.92 -5.70 -22.98
N TRP A 162 1.56 -4.57 -23.57
CA TRP A 162 1.74 -3.25 -23.02
C TRP A 162 0.54 -2.88 -22.14
N TYR A 163 0.83 -2.35 -20.96
CA TYR A 163 -0.14 -1.84 -20.01
C TYR A 163 0.07 -0.35 -19.78
N ASP A 164 -1.01 0.32 -19.44
CA ASP A 164 -0.99 1.70 -19.00
C ASP A 164 -0.77 1.76 -17.49
N MET A 165 -0.51 2.96 -17.01
CA MET A 165 -0.43 3.25 -15.59
C MET A 165 -1.26 4.49 -15.29
N VAL A 166 -2.09 4.42 -14.26
CA VAL A 166 -2.89 5.52 -13.73
C VAL A 166 -2.30 5.97 -12.41
N TRP A 167 -2.10 7.27 -12.27
CA TRP A 167 -1.86 7.89 -10.97
C TRP A 167 -3.18 8.36 -10.38
N ALA A 168 -3.42 8.01 -9.13
CA ALA A 168 -4.53 8.50 -8.34
C ALA A 168 -4.00 9.11 -7.03
N GLU A 169 -4.63 10.17 -6.54
CA GLU A 169 -4.24 10.86 -5.31
C GLU A 169 -5.39 11.00 -4.32
N LYS A 170 -5.06 11.08 -3.04
CA LYS A 170 -5.96 11.43 -1.96
C LYS A 170 -5.28 12.41 -1.03
N ILE A 171 -5.87 13.59 -0.85
CA ILE A 171 -5.41 14.58 0.13
C ILE A 171 -6.03 14.20 1.48
N ILE A 172 -5.20 14.03 2.51
CA ILE A 172 -5.60 13.57 3.85
C ILE A 172 -5.34 14.59 4.96
N GLY A 173 -4.71 15.72 4.63
CA GLY A 173 -4.40 16.81 5.57
C GLY A 173 -4.41 18.16 4.88
N GLU A 174 -4.36 19.22 5.66
CA GLU A 174 -4.36 20.60 5.18
C GLU A 174 -2.92 21.05 4.87
N HIS A 175 -2.73 21.68 3.71
CA HIS A 175 -1.46 22.31 3.33
C HIS A 175 -1.37 23.70 3.95
N MET A 176 -0.43 23.88 4.88
CA MET A 176 -0.24 25.13 5.61
C MET A 176 1.01 25.89 5.10
N GLU A 177 1.02 27.19 5.22
CA GLU A 177 2.19 28.02 4.87
C GLU A 177 3.44 27.62 5.66
N ASN A 178 3.29 27.32 6.95
CA ASN A 178 4.36 26.83 7.84
C ASN A 178 4.11 25.37 8.18
N GLN A 179 4.36 24.47 7.21
CA GLN A 179 4.09 23.04 7.34
C GLN A 179 5.04 22.38 8.35
N PRO A 180 4.54 21.72 9.42
CA PRO A 180 5.36 20.96 10.33
C PRO A 180 6.10 19.80 9.63
N PRO A 181 7.29 19.41 10.09
CA PRO A 181 8.02 18.29 9.54
C PRO A 181 7.27 16.97 9.77
N VAL A 182 7.46 16.02 8.86
CA VAL A 182 6.93 14.65 8.97
C VAL A 182 7.65 13.91 10.09
N ARG A 183 6.90 13.20 10.91
CA ARG A 183 7.42 12.28 11.94
C ARG A 183 7.63 10.88 11.36
N THR A 184 8.60 10.17 11.89
CA THR A 184 8.72 8.74 11.62
C THR A 184 7.55 7.96 12.22
N PHE A 185 7.32 6.73 11.71
CA PHE A 185 6.26 5.87 12.26
C PHE A 185 6.43 5.62 13.77
N PHE A 186 7.64 5.38 14.23
CA PHE A 186 7.91 5.12 15.65
C PHE A 186 7.68 6.34 16.54
N GLU A 187 7.95 7.55 16.07
CA GLU A 187 7.63 8.79 16.78
C GLU A 187 6.12 9.05 16.86
N ALA A 188 5.37 8.67 15.83
CA ALA A 188 3.93 8.83 15.77
C ALA A 188 3.15 7.70 16.49
N LEU A 189 3.78 6.54 16.72
CA LEU A 189 3.13 5.33 17.23
C LEU A 189 2.36 5.51 18.56
N PRO A 190 2.84 6.26 19.57
CA PRO A 190 2.07 6.52 20.78
C PRO A 190 0.73 7.22 20.52
N ASP A 191 0.71 8.19 19.59
CA ASP A 191 -0.50 8.92 19.22
C ASP A 191 -1.46 8.04 18.41
N ILE A 192 -0.93 7.22 17.50
CA ILE A 192 -1.68 6.24 16.71
C ILE A 192 -2.43 5.27 17.64
N ARG A 193 -1.72 4.67 18.59
CA ARG A 193 -2.29 3.75 19.57
C ARG A 193 -3.39 4.39 20.42
N LYS A 194 -3.15 5.61 20.87
CA LYS A 194 -4.08 6.35 21.72
C LYS A 194 -5.37 6.73 21.00
N LYS A 195 -5.26 7.16 19.72
CA LYS A 195 -6.40 7.70 18.96
C LYS A 195 -7.26 6.63 18.28
N TYR A 196 -6.63 5.57 17.76
CA TYR A 196 -7.28 4.69 16.79
C TYR A 196 -7.50 3.25 17.28
N ASN A 197 -7.08 2.94 18.51
CA ASN A 197 -7.21 1.59 19.09
C ASN A 197 -6.69 0.47 18.14
N ILE A 198 -5.61 0.75 17.41
CA ILE A 198 -4.97 -0.19 16.49
C ILE A 198 -3.90 -0.95 17.27
N CYS A 199 -3.89 -2.28 17.21
CA CYS A 199 -2.87 -3.13 17.80
C CYS A 199 -1.55 -3.11 17.00
N LEU A 200 -0.86 -1.97 16.97
CA LEU A 200 0.41 -1.80 16.29
C LEU A 200 1.59 -1.97 17.25
#